data_2eeb45c93305ec1df44625264645af3f
#
_entry.id   2eeb45c93305ec1df44625264645af3f
#
_cell.length_a   1.000
_cell.length_b   1.000
_cell.length_c   1.000
_cell.angle_alpha   90.00
_cell.angle_beta   90.00
_cell.angle_gamma   90.00
#
_symmetry.space_group_name_H-M   'P 1'
#
loop_
_entity.id
_entity.type
_entity.pdbx_description
1 polymer ?
#
loop_
_entity_poly.entity_id
_entity_poly.type
_entity_poly.pdbx_seq_one_letter_code
_entity_poly.pdbx_strand_id
1 'polypeptide(L)'
;MEIIQLQEQLLENTCLQQKECRTIIPYMNDGSEVVFNVKRGREEQELCLRLTRRGDEILANGSYFVGIDWIKEGELAIQVNPKMNNGFEIDYVRMLNEALCEPENYEHLKDLITIHFDKPSIDISQQQDLLSIFLITEYINILQRIVKKGLKKSFYMVEENFSNKVKGRILVGQTIHKNLTKGRITNNICRYQVYDIDSPENRILKEALCFCKR
;
A
#
# COMPACT_ATOMS: atom_id res chain seq x y z
N MET A 1 -3.59 21.18 -7.10
CA MET A 1 -2.48 20.24 -7.30
C MET A 1 -2.26 20.07 -8.79
N GLU A 2 -1.05 20.27 -9.27
CA GLU A 2 -0.67 20.08 -10.67
C GLU A 2 0.33 18.92 -10.77
N ILE A 3 0.22 18.09 -11.83
CA ILE A 3 1.11 16.96 -12.06
C ILE A 3 1.78 17.14 -13.42
N ILE A 4 3.10 17.17 -13.42
CA ILE A 4 3.90 17.22 -14.65
C ILE A 4 4.23 15.79 -15.05
N GLN A 5 3.92 15.43 -16.30
CA GLN A 5 4.20 14.10 -16.83
C GLN A 5 5.42 14.15 -17.76
N LEU A 6 6.42 13.34 -17.46
CA LEU A 6 7.63 13.16 -18.25
C LEU A 6 7.75 11.70 -18.71
N GLN A 7 8.52 11.48 -19.77
CA GLN A 7 8.88 10.13 -20.22
C GLN A 7 10.36 9.88 -19.96
N GLU A 8 10.71 8.76 -19.33
CA GLU A 8 12.07 8.41 -18.93
C GLU A 8 13.10 8.51 -20.08
N GLN A 9 12.73 8.08 -21.30
CA GLN A 9 13.63 8.11 -22.46
C GLN A 9 14.10 9.51 -22.89
N LEU A 10 13.40 10.56 -22.44
CA LEU A 10 13.70 11.95 -22.81
C LEU A 10 14.54 12.67 -21.74
N LEU A 11 15.03 11.96 -20.71
CA LEU A 11 15.64 12.58 -19.53
C LEU A 11 17.17 12.51 -19.50
N GLU A 12 17.83 12.26 -20.62
CA GLU A 12 19.30 12.32 -20.67
C GLU A 12 19.78 13.76 -20.95
N ASN A 13 19.99 14.57 -19.90
CA ASN A 13 20.39 15.98 -19.97
C ASN A 13 19.52 16.82 -20.91
N THR A 14 18.23 16.59 -20.87
CA THR A 14 17.29 17.23 -21.78
C THR A 14 16.70 18.47 -21.14
N CYS A 15 16.63 19.57 -21.89
CA CYS A 15 15.87 20.74 -21.48
C CYS A 15 14.37 20.43 -21.59
N LEU A 16 13.62 20.66 -20.51
CA LEU A 16 12.18 20.46 -20.49
C LEU A 16 11.49 21.46 -21.43
N GLN A 17 10.27 21.13 -21.85
CA GLN A 17 9.47 22.01 -22.69
C GLN A 17 9.15 23.31 -21.95
N GLN A 18 8.97 24.39 -22.69
CA GLN A 18 8.73 25.73 -22.12
C GLN A 18 7.50 25.78 -21.20
N LYS A 19 6.48 24.94 -21.45
CA LYS A 19 5.30 24.82 -20.60
C LYS A 19 5.66 24.24 -19.24
N GLU A 20 6.42 23.16 -19.21
CA GLU A 20 6.86 22.46 -18.00
C GLU A 20 7.82 23.35 -17.19
N CYS A 21 8.75 24.04 -17.86
CA CYS A 21 9.65 24.99 -17.22
C CYS A 21 8.87 26.09 -16.48
N ARG A 22 7.86 26.69 -17.11
CA ARG A 22 7.03 27.74 -16.48
C ARG A 22 6.30 27.26 -15.24
N THR A 23 5.92 25.98 -15.19
CA THR A 23 5.25 25.39 -14.03
C THR A 23 6.21 25.11 -12.89
N ILE A 24 7.46 24.68 -13.20
CA ILE A 24 8.45 24.28 -12.17
C ILE A 24 9.22 25.49 -11.61
N ILE A 25 9.56 26.48 -12.44
CA ILE A 25 10.39 27.63 -12.10
C ILE A 25 9.94 28.35 -10.79
N PRO A 26 8.62 28.57 -10.51
CA PRO A 26 8.19 29.21 -9.28
C PRO A 26 8.59 28.48 -8.00
N TYR A 27 8.86 27.18 -8.10
CA TYR A 27 9.18 26.31 -6.97
C TYR A 27 10.67 26.02 -6.79
N MET A 28 11.52 26.49 -7.71
CA MET A 28 12.97 26.29 -7.66
C MET A 28 13.71 27.62 -7.71
N ASN A 29 14.76 27.76 -6.91
CA ASN A 29 15.67 28.89 -7.01
C ASN A 29 16.62 28.72 -8.21
N ASP A 30 17.12 29.83 -8.76
CA ASP A 30 18.11 29.74 -9.84
C ASP A 30 19.39 29.05 -9.35
N GLY A 31 19.91 28.13 -10.15
CA GLY A 31 21.04 27.29 -9.80
C GLY A 31 20.72 26.17 -8.78
N SER A 32 19.47 26.06 -8.32
CA SER A 32 19.09 24.96 -7.40
C SER A 32 18.85 23.65 -8.15
N GLU A 33 18.94 22.56 -7.40
CA GLU A 33 18.75 21.21 -7.87
C GLU A 33 17.72 20.49 -6.98
N VAL A 34 16.81 19.74 -7.61
CA VAL A 34 15.89 18.82 -6.93
C VAL A 34 16.21 17.41 -7.40
N VAL A 35 16.47 16.52 -6.45
CA VAL A 35 16.86 15.13 -6.72
C VAL A 35 15.86 14.18 -6.13
N PHE A 36 15.33 13.30 -6.96
CA PHE A 36 14.45 12.19 -6.57
C PHE A 36 15.27 10.91 -6.62
N ASN A 37 15.53 10.30 -5.48
CA ASN A 37 16.35 9.11 -5.36
C ASN A 37 15.51 7.91 -4.99
N VAL A 38 15.73 6.78 -5.67
CA VAL A 38 15.26 5.46 -5.26
C VAL A 38 16.46 4.68 -4.73
N LYS A 39 16.47 4.37 -3.45
CA LYS A 39 17.50 3.51 -2.85
C LYS A 39 17.24 2.06 -3.23
N ARG A 40 18.15 1.44 -3.96
CA ARG A 40 18.09 0.03 -4.31
C ARG A 40 19.13 -0.75 -3.51
N GLY A 41 18.69 -1.51 -2.50
CA GLY A 41 19.55 -2.44 -1.77
C GLY A 41 20.75 -1.80 -1.05
N ARG A 42 21.82 -2.58 -0.86
CA ARG A 42 23.09 -2.15 -0.22
C ARG A 42 24.07 -1.51 -1.18
N GLU A 43 23.88 -1.63 -2.48
CA GLU A 43 24.71 -0.96 -3.49
C GLU A 43 23.98 0.29 -3.96
N GLU A 44 24.62 1.43 -3.78
CA GLU A 44 24.17 2.78 -4.19
C GLU A 44 24.20 2.92 -5.72
N GLN A 45 23.45 2.11 -6.45
CA GLN A 45 23.10 2.50 -7.81
C GLN A 45 22.01 3.57 -7.68
N GLU A 46 22.41 4.81 -7.86
CA GLU A 46 21.52 5.97 -7.85
C GLU A 46 20.56 5.91 -9.04
N LEU A 47 19.43 5.25 -8.85
CA LEU A 47 18.28 5.46 -9.71
C LEU A 47 17.70 6.82 -9.34
N CYS A 48 18.00 7.84 -10.08
CA CYS A 48 17.58 9.20 -9.74
C CYS A 48 17.00 9.95 -10.92
N LEU A 49 16.12 10.87 -10.61
CA LEU A 49 15.77 11.98 -11.49
C LEU A 49 16.31 13.25 -10.85
N ARG A 50 17.07 14.01 -11.62
CA ARG A 50 17.67 15.28 -11.21
C ARG A 50 17.12 16.40 -12.07
N LEU A 51 16.52 17.40 -11.45
CA LEU A 51 16.06 18.63 -12.11
C LEU A 51 16.98 19.78 -11.69
N THR A 52 17.63 20.43 -12.62
CA THR A 52 18.52 21.57 -12.38
C THR A 52 17.98 22.81 -13.06
N ARG A 53 17.72 23.88 -12.32
CA ARG A 53 17.31 25.16 -12.89
C ARG A 53 18.52 25.97 -13.37
N ARG A 54 18.46 26.49 -14.58
CA ARG A 54 19.42 27.44 -15.14
C ARG A 54 18.67 28.61 -15.78
N GLY A 55 18.51 29.70 -15.05
CA GLY A 55 17.70 30.84 -15.48
C GLY A 55 16.24 30.45 -15.71
N ASP A 56 15.80 30.55 -16.96
CA ASP A 56 14.44 30.20 -17.40
C ASP A 56 14.31 28.78 -17.95
N GLU A 57 15.36 27.99 -17.83
CA GLU A 57 15.39 26.61 -18.31
C GLU A 57 15.51 25.61 -17.15
N ILE A 58 14.87 24.45 -17.30
CA ILE A 58 15.01 23.30 -16.41
C ILE A 58 15.64 22.16 -17.20
N LEU A 59 16.80 21.72 -16.76
CA LEU A 59 17.47 20.53 -17.26
C LEU A 59 17.05 19.33 -16.45
N ALA A 60 16.55 18.30 -17.13
CA ALA A 60 16.22 17.02 -16.53
C ALA A 60 17.29 15.98 -16.88
N ASN A 61 17.81 15.31 -15.88
CA ASN A 61 18.73 14.18 -16.03
C ASN A 61 18.16 13.00 -15.22
N GLY A 62 17.74 11.95 -15.91
CA GLY A 62 17.13 10.76 -15.30
C GLY A 62 17.99 9.53 -15.55
N SER A 63 18.15 8.69 -14.54
CA SER A 63 18.78 7.38 -14.61
C SER A 63 17.80 6.34 -14.12
N TYR A 64 17.08 5.69 -15.03
CA TYR A 64 16.13 4.59 -14.76
C TYR A 64 15.06 4.91 -13.67
N PHE A 65 14.77 6.18 -13.42
CA PHE A 65 13.73 6.59 -12.50
C PHE A 65 12.36 6.53 -13.18
N VAL A 66 11.45 5.75 -12.60
CA VAL A 66 10.03 5.69 -12.97
C VAL A 66 9.23 5.81 -11.70
N GLY A 67 8.26 6.70 -11.67
CA GLY A 67 7.46 6.91 -10.47
C GLY A 67 6.83 8.30 -10.40
N ILE A 68 6.28 8.60 -9.24
CA ILE A 68 5.68 9.90 -8.93
C ILE A 68 6.20 10.39 -7.58
N ASP A 69 6.58 11.66 -7.52
CA ASP A 69 6.99 12.30 -6.26
C ASP A 69 6.69 13.81 -6.28
N TRP A 70 6.78 14.43 -5.12
CA TRP A 70 6.54 15.85 -4.94
C TRP A 70 7.77 16.70 -5.32
N ILE A 71 7.59 17.70 -6.18
CA ILE A 71 8.53 18.84 -6.30
C ILE A 71 8.27 19.80 -5.14
N LYS A 72 6.99 20.07 -4.87
CA LYS A 72 6.52 20.84 -3.72
C LYS A 72 5.30 20.15 -3.12
N GLU A 73 5.42 19.71 -1.89
CA GLU A 73 4.37 18.97 -1.20
C GLU A 73 3.01 19.66 -1.23
N GLY A 74 1.99 18.95 -1.67
CA GLY A 74 0.61 19.42 -1.78
C GLY A 74 0.32 20.35 -2.97
N GLU A 75 1.33 20.87 -3.68
CA GLU A 75 1.16 21.84 -4.75
C GLU A 75 1.54 21.30 -6.13
N LEU A 76 2.77 20.78 -6.27
CA LEU A 76 3.33 20.34 -7.56
C LEU A 76 3.99 18.98 -7.43
N ALA A 77 3.53 18.02 -8.22
CA ALA A 77 4.11 16.69 -8.33
C ALA A 77 4.70 16.47 -9.74
N ILE A 78 5.65 15.53 -9.83
CA ILE A 78 6.23 15.06 -11.07
C ILE A 78 5.97 13.57 -11.22
N GLN A 79 5.52 13.16 -12.39
CA GLN A 79 5.33 11.76 -12.76
C GLN A 79 6.24 11.43 -13.94
N VAL A 80 7.08 10.41 -13.79
CA VAL A 80 7.92 9.89 -14.86
C VAL A 80 7.38 8.55 -15.32
N ASN A 81 6.94 8.50 -16.56
CA ASN A 81 6.41 7.29 -17.18
C ASN A 81 7.54 6.43 -17.76
N PRO A 82 7.38 5.09 -17.77
CA PRO A 82 8.37 4.17 -18.32
C PRO A 82 8.59 4.42 -19.82
N LYS A 83 9.84 4.28 -20.26
CA LYS A 83 10.21 4.41 -21.69
C LYS A 83 9.57 3.37 -22.61
N MET A 84 9.12 2.26 -22.06
CA MET A 84 8.54 1.16 -22.82
C MET A 84 7.13 1.47 -23.39
N ASN A 85 6.48 2.54 -22.92
CA ASN A 85 5.18 3.00 -23.43
C ASN A 85 5.29 3.76 -24.77
N ASN A 86 6.11 3.29 -25.68
CA ASN A 86 6.37 3.98 -26.94
C ASN A 86 5.47 3.39 -28.05
N GLY A 87 4.29 3.98 -28.24
CA GLY A 87 3.37 3.65 -29.33
C GLY A 87 2.40 2.50 -29.07
N PHE A 88 2.50 1.80 -27.95
CA PHE A 88 1.53 0.82 -27.47
C PHE A 88 1.54 0.78 -25.93
N GLU A 89 0.38 0.56 -25.37
CA GLU A 89 0.23 0.40 -23.92
C GLU A 89 0.72 -1.01 -23.50
N ILE A 90 1.70 -1.04 -22.60
CA ILE A 90 2.15 -2.30 -22.01
C ILE A 90 1.25 -2.62 -20.83
N ASP A 91 0.72 -3.84 -20.80
CA ASP A 91 -0.03 -4.35 -19.65
C ASP A 91 0.94 -4.75 -18.52
N TYR A 92 1.39 -3.73 -17.76
CA TYR A 92 2.27 -3.93 -16.61
C TYR A 92 1.64 -4.79 -15.51
N VAL A 93 0.30 -4.73 -15.39
CA VAL A 93 -0.44 -5.53 -14.40
C VAL A 93 -0.31 -7.01 -14.71
N ARG A 94 -0.48 -7.37 -15.98
CA ARG A 94 -0.31 -8.74 -16.41
C ARG A 94 1.15 -9.21 -16.25
N MET A 95 2.11 -8.40 -16.64
CA MET A 95 3.55 -8.70 -16.45
C MET A 95 3.89 -8.93 -14.98
N LEU A 96 3.41 -8.04 -14.09
CA LEU A 96 3.64 -8.17 -12.65
C LEU A 96 2.95 -9.41 -12.09
N ASN A 97 1.72 -9.69 -12.52
CA ASN A 97 1.00 -10.87 -12.05
C ASN A 97 1.71 -12.17 -12.48
N GLU A 98 2.18 -12.25 -13.72
CA GLU A 98 2.98 -13.38 -14.21
C GLU A 98 4.29 -13.51 -13.42
N ALA A 99 5.01 -12.41 -13.16
CA ALA A 99 6.24 -12.42 -12.37
C ALA A 99 6.00 -12.83 -10.91
N LEU A 100 4.88 -12.47 -10.30
CA LEU A 100 4.51 -12.80 -8.92
C LEU A 100 4.03 -14.25 -8.75
N CYS A 101 3.64 -14.92 -9.83
CA CYS A 101 3.24 -16.34 -9.76
C CYS A 101 4.40 -17.27 -9.38
N GLU A 102 5.66 -16.87 -9.63
CA GLU A 102 6.84 -17.63 -9.26
C GLU A 102 7.36 -17.23 -7.87
N PRO A 103 7.41 -18.16 -6.88
CA PRO A 103 7.82 -17.85 -5.50
C PRO A 103 9.24 -17.26 -5.39
N GLU A 104 10.12 -17.63 -6.31
CA GLU A 104 11.52 -17.19 -6.32
C GLU A 104 11.66 -15.70 -6.65
N ASN A 105 10.77 -15.16 -7.46
CA ASN A 105 10.79 -13.76 -7.87
C ASN A 105 10.29 -12.80 -6.76
N TYR A 106 9.57 -13.33 -5.77
CA TYR A 106 8.93 -12.49 -4.74
C TYR A 106 9.93 -11.76 -3.84
N GLU A 107 11.06 -12.38 -3.50
CA GLU A 107 12.09 -11.72 -2.68
C GLU A 107 12.76 -10.55 -3.42
N HIS A 108 12.88 -10.66 -4.74
CA HIS A 108 13.46 -9.62 -5.59
C HIS A 108 12.51 -8.44 -5.84
N LEU A 109 11.20 -8.65 -5.75
CA LEU A 109 10.20 -7.59 -5.99
C LEU A 109 10.07 -6.59 -4.83
N LYS A 110 10.44 -6.99 -3.62
CA LYS A 110 10.39 -6.10 -2.44
C LYS A 110 11.24 -4.84 -2.60
N ASP A 111 12.34 -4.95 -3.32
CA ASP A 111 13.29 -3.86 -3.50
C ASP A 111 13.01 -3.01 -4.77
N LEU A 112 11.99 -3.37 -5.55
CA LEU A 112 11.65 -2.67 -6.79
C LEU A 112 10.79 -1.42 -6.57
N ILE A 113 10.08 -1.33 -5.46
CA ILE A 113 9.16 -0.24 -5.18
C ILE A 113 9.51 0.40 -3.86
N THR A 114 9.71 1.72 -3.88
CA THR A 114 9.86 2.53 -2.67
C THR A 114 8.60 3.37 -2.48
N ILE A 115 7.95 3.26 -1.32
CA ILE A 115 6.75 4.01 -0.97
C ILE A 115 7.09 4.94 0.19
N HIS A 116 6.85 6.24 0.00
CA HIS A 116 7.04 7.27 1.01
C HIS A 116 5.74 7.52 1.76
N PHE A 117 5.46 6.75 2.82
CA PHE A 117 4.26 6.92 3.67
C PHE A 117 4.29 8.19 4.54
N ASP A 118 5.43 8.84 4.64
CA ASP A 118 5.64 10.10 5.37
C ASP A 118 5.22 11.34 4.58
N LYS A 119 5.04 11.20 3.26
CA LYS A 119 4.60 12.28 2.38
C LYS A 119 3.09 12.28 2.16
N PRO A 120 2.48 13.45 1.87
CA PRO A 120 1.07 13.52 1.48
C PRO A 120 0.78 12.64 0.25
N SER A 121 -0.44 12.09 0.18
CA SER A 121 -0.88 11.34 -1.00
C SER A 121 -0.98 12.23 -2.23
N ILE A 122 -0.64 11.67 -3.41
CA ILE A 122 -0.82 12.32 -4.70
C ILE A 122 -2.04 11.70 -5.38
N ASP A 123 -3.06 12.52 -5.68
CA ASP A 123 -4.26 12.04 -6.39
C ASP A 123 -3.94 11.85 -7.87
N ILE A 124 -3.84 10.59 -8.29
CA ILE A 124 -3.65 10.19 -9.69
C ILE A 124 -4.98 9.68 -10.26
N SER A 125 -5.17 9.81 -11.57
CA SER A 125 -6.33 9.18 -12.22
C SER A 125 -6.26 7.65 -12.06
N GLN A 126 -7.41 6.99 -11.85
CA GLN A 126 -7.46 5.53 -11.65
C GLN A 126 -6.81 4.74 -12.79
N GLN A 127 -6.81 5.26 -14.02
CA GLN A 127 -6.17 4.64 -15.18
C GLN A 127 -4.64 4.67 -15.12
N GLN A 128 -4.06 5.57 -14.33
CA GLN A 128 -2.60 5.74 -14.19
C GLN A 128 -2.08 5.17 -12.87
N ASP A 129 -2.97 4.71 -12.00
CA ASP A 129 -2.63 4.17 -10.69
C ASP A 129 -2.17 2.70 -10.77
N LEU A 130 -0.99 2.49 -11.34
CA LEU A 130 -0.34 1.18 -11.38
C LEU A 130 0.07 0.69 -9.98
N LEU A 131 0.34 1.62 -9.06
CA LEU A 131 0.79 1.30 -7.71
C LEU A 131 -0.30 0.61 -6.90
N SER A 132 -1.54 1.12 -6.93
CA SER A 132 -2.66 0.49 -6.21
C SER A 132 -2.91 -0.92 -6.72
N ILE A 133 -2.88 -1.13 -8.04
CA ILE A 133 -3.07 -2.46 -8.64
C ILE A 133 -1.95 -3.41 -8.22
N PHE A 134 -0.70 -2.94 -8.21
CA PHE A 134 0.43 -3.73 -7.73
C PHE A 134 0.27 -4.13 -6.26
N LEU A 135 -0.05 -3.18 -5.38
CA LEU A 135 -0.25 -3.44 -3.95
C LEU A 135 -1.40 -4.42 -3.69
N ILE A 136 -2.51 -4.29 -4.43
CA ILE A 136 -3.64 -5.21 -4.34
C ILE A 136 -3.21 -6.62 -4.77
N THR A 137 -2.49 -6.73 -5.89
CA THR A 137 -2.02 -8.03 -6.39
C THR A 137 -1.06 -8.69 -5.41
N GLU A 138 -0.11 -7.95 -4.86
CA GLU A 138 0.82 -8.44 -3.83
C GLU A 138 0.07 -8.88 -2.57
N TYR A 139 -0.86 -8.06 -2.10
CA TYR A 139 -1.69 -8.38 -0.95
C TYR A 139 -2.48 -9.68 -1.15
N ILE A 140 -3.12 -9.87 -2.31
CA ILE A 140 -3.89 -11.08 -2.64
C ILE A 140 -2.97 -12.32 -2.64
N ASN A 141 -1.77 -12.22 -3.21
CA ASN A 141 -0.80 -13.32 -3.24
C ASN A 141 -0.33 -13.69 -1.83
N ILE A 142 -0.03 -12.71 -0.98
CA ILE A 142 0.33 -12.93 0.42
C ILE A 142 -0.84 -13.59 1.17
N LEU A 143 -2.05 -13.06 0.99
CA LEU A 143 -3.25 -13.58 1.64
C LEU A 143 -3.50 -15.05 1.25
N GLN A 144 -3.35 -15.41 -0.03
CA GLN A 144 -3.47 -16.78 -0.49
C GLN A 144 -2.45 -17.71 0.19
N ARG A 145 -1.21 -17.26 0.39
CA ARG A 145 -0.18 -18.02 1.11
C ARG A 145 -0.55 -18.23 2.58
N ILE A 146 -1.06 -17.18 3.24
CA ILE A 146 -1.51 -17.26 4.63
C ILE A 146 -2.67 -18.26 4.75
N VAL A 147 -3.66 -18.18 3.85
CA VAL A 147 -4.81 -19.10 3.85
C VAL A 147 -4.36 -20.54 3.61
N LYS A 148 -3.44 -20.79 2.66
CA LYS A 148 -2.88 -22.13 2.40
C LYS A 148 -2.10 -22.70 3.60
N LYS A 149 -1.39 -21.86 4.36
CA LYS A 149 -0.69 -22.25 5.60
C LYS A 149 -1.63 -22.44 6.78
N GLY A 150 -2.84 -21.92 6.70
CA GLY A 150 -3.84 -21.87 7.75
C GLY A 150 -3.87 -20.53 8.47
N LEU A 151 -5.11 -20.05 8.73
CA LEU A 151 -5.33 -18.81 9.46
C LEU A 151 -4.90 -18.94 10.94
N LYS A 152 -4.45 -17.85 11.51
CA LYS A 152 -4.07 -17.79 12.93
C LYS A 152 -5.30 -18.10 13.79
N LYS A 153 -5.13 -19.06 14.72
CA LYS A 153 -6.13 -19.35 15.73
C LYS A 153 -5.70 -18.78 17.05
N SER A 154 -6.63 -18.26 17.81
CA SER A 154 -6.40 -17.69 19.13
C SER A 154 -7.45 -18.15 20.13
N PHE A 155 -7.08 -18.11 21.42
CA PHE A 155 -8.01 -18.36 22.50
C PHE A 155 -8.61 -17.04 22.97
N TYR A 156 -9.93 -17.01 23.12
CA TYR A 156 -10.61 -15.88 23.75
C TYR A 156 -11.70 -16.35 24.70
N MET A 157 -12.02 -15.52 25.67
CA MET A 157 -13.01 -15.82 26.69
C MET A 157 -14.40 -15.37 26.21
N VAL A 158 -15.36 -16.26 26.29
CA VAL A 158 -16.75 -16.00 25.96
C VAL A 158 -17.61 -16.13 27.21
N GLU A 159 -18.55 -15.22 27.39
CA GLU A 159 -19.60 -15.30 28.39
C GLU A 159 -20.95 -15.51 27.70
N GLU A 160 -21.62 -16.60 28.01
CA GLU A 160 -22.88 -16.96 27.37
C GLU A 160 -23.88 -17.47 28.41
N ASN A 161 -25.17 -17.17 28.17
CA ASN A 161 -26.24 -17.62 29.03
C ASN A 161 -26.88 -18.90 28.44
N PHE A 162 -26.58 -20.01 29.05
CA PHE A 162 -27.09 -21.33 28.63
C PHE A 162 -28.36 -21.71 29.38
N SER A 163 -29.32 -22.30 28.69
CA SER A 163 -30.50 -22.95 29.27
C SER A 163 -30.24 -24.46 29.38
N ASN A 164 -30.38 -25.03 30.54
CA ASN A 164 -30.18 -26.47 30.86
C ASN A 164 -28.79 -27.02 30.50
N LYS A 165 -27.79 -26.14 30.36
CA LYS A 165 -26.40 -26.51 30.03
C LYS A 165 -25.42 -25.70 30.88
N VAL A 166 -24.26 -26.30 31.08
CA VAL A 166 -23.11 -25.65 31.73
C VAL A 166 -21.89 -25.90 30.85
N LYS A 167 -21.11 -24.82 30.56
CA LYS A 167 -19.88 -24.92 29.82
C LYS A 167 -18.81 -24.01 30.47
N GLY A 168 -17.71 -24.60 30.91
CA GLY A 168 -16.66 -23.87 31.62
C GLY A 168 -17.07 -23.44 33.02
N ARG A 169 -16.72 -22.22 33.44
CA ARG A 169 -16.96 -21.70 34.78
C ARG A 169 -18.28 -20.94 34.85
N ILE A 170 -19.15 -21.30 35.80
CA ILE A 170 -20.38 -20.56 36.07
C ILE A 170 -20.04 -19.24 36.77
N LEU A 171 -20.61 -18.14 36.29
CA LEU A 171 -20.55 -16.83 36.93
C LEU A 171 -21.75 -16.70 37.89
N VAL A 172 -21.59 -17.22 39.12
CA VAL A 172 -22.66 -17.33 40.08
C VAL A 172 -23.36 -16.01 40.37
N GLY A 173 -22.63 -14.93 40.62
CA GLY A 173 -23.21 -13.61 40.90
C GLY A 173 -24.07 -13.09 39.75
N GLN A 174 -23.58 -13.22 38.51
CA GLN A 174 -24.33 -12.81 37.32
C GLN A 174 -25.54 -13.72 37.07
N THR A 175 -25.40 -15.02 37.31
CA THR A 175 -26.50 -16.00 37.18
C THR A 175 -27.63 -15.68 38.15
N ILE A 176 -27.32 -15.41 39.43
CA ILE A 176 -28.31 -15.00 40.40
C ILE A 176 -29.03 -13.72 39.92
N HIS A 177 -28.26 -12.69 39.65
CA HIS A 177 -28.83 -11.37 39.33
C HIS A 177 -29.62 -11.34 38.01
N LYS A 178 -29.15 -12.01 36.95
CA LYS A 178 -29.78 -11.94 35.61
C LYS A 178 -30.84 -13.04 35.38
N ASN A 179 -30.72 -14.20 36.06
CA ASN A 179 -31.58 -15.34 35.81
C ASN A 179 -32.47 -15.68 37.01
N LEU A 180 -31.90 -15.97 38.20
CA LEU A 180 -32.71 -16.43 39.35
C LEU A 180 -33.68 -15.38 39.83
N THR A 181 -33.32 -14.11 39.91
CA THR A 181 -34.22 -13.01 40.27
C THR A 181 -35.39 -12.83 39.30
N LYS A 182 -35.24 -13.33 38.07
CA LYS A 182 -36.27 -13.28 37.01
C LYS A 182 -36.99 -14.62 36.81
N GLY A 183 -36.86 -15.57 37.78
CA GLY A 183 -37.51 -16.88 37.69
C GLY A 183 -36.93 -17.85 36.64
N ARG A 184 -35.77 -17.54 36.03
CA ARG A 184 -35.13 -18.41 35.05
C ARG A 184 -34.14 -19.37 35.72
N ILE A 185 -34.70 -20.35 36.44
CA ILE A 185 -33.93 -21.25 37.31
C ILE A 185 -32.95 -22.16 36.54
N THR A 186 -33.29 -22.49 35.29
CA THR A 186 -32.52 -23.42 34.46
C THR A 186 -31.39 -22.74 33.67
N ASN A 187 -31.27 -21.40 33.73
CA ASN A 187 -30.34 -20.63 32.95
C ASN A 187 -29.08 -20.30 33.79
N ASN A 188 -27.90 -20.60 33.23
CA ASN A 188 -26.60 -20.35 33.88
C ASN A 188 -25.73 -19.51 32.95
N ILE A 189 -25.16 -18.42 33.49
CA ILE A 189 -24.17 -17.62 32.74
C ILE A 189 -22.82 -18.30 33.00
N CYS A 190 -22.23 -18.74 31.90
CA CYS A 190 -20.94 -19.44 31.91
C CYS A 190 -19.87 -18.65 31.17
N ARG A 191 -18.65 -18.67 31.74
CA ARG A 191 -17.45 -18.17 31.06
C ARG A 191 -16.60 -19.36 30.66
N TYR A 192 -16.24 -19.42 29.38
CA TYR A 192 -15.41 -20.49 28.85
C TYR A 192 -14.49 -19.97 27.76
N GLN A 193 -13.46 -20.73 27.45
CA GLN A 193 -12.47 -20.41 26.45
C GLN A 193 -12.84 -21.07 25.13
N VAL A 194 -12.78 -20.29 24.04
CA VAL A 194 -12.96 -20.75 22.68
C VAL A 194 -11.65 -20.61 21.90
N TYR A 195 -11.33 -21.62 21.12
CA TYR A 195 -10.19 -21.63 20.22
C TYR A 195 -10.73 -21.53 18.79
N ASP A 196 -10.57 -20.36 18.19
CA ASP A 196 -11.17 -20.06 16.88
C ASP A 196 -10.24 -19.20 16.03
N ILE A 197 -10.57 -19.11 14.74
CA ILE A 197 -9.93 -18.26 13.76
C ILE A 197 -10.32 -16.78 13.88
N ASP A 198 -11.31 -16.44 14.67
CA ASP A 198 -11.73 -15.06 14.89
C ASP A 198 -10.72 -14.30 15.76
N SER A 199 -9.61 -13.95 15.17
CA SER A 199 -8.53 -13.16 15.79
C SER A 199 -8.49 -11.75 15.22
N PRO A 200 -7.95 -10.75 15.93
CA PRO A 200 -7.80 -9.40 15.44
C PRO A 200 -7.03 -9.34 14.11
N GLU A 201 -5.98 -10.16 13.98
CA GLU A 201 -5.18 -10.22 12.78
C GLU A 201 -5.98 -10.71 11.56
N ASN A 202 -6.79 -11.76 11.73
CA ASN A 202 -7.62 -12.28 10.66
C ASN A 202 -8.75 -11.30 10.28
N ARG A 203 -9.25 -10.52 11.25
CA ARG A 203 -10.23 -9.45 10.99
C ARG A 203 -9.61 -8.35 10.14
N ILE A 204 -8.37 -7.92 10.43
CA ILE A 204 -7.64 -6.93 9.61
C ILE A 204 -7.46 -7.45 8.18
N LEU A 205 -7.04 -8.71 8.00
CA LEU A 205 -6.92 -9.32 6.68
C LEU A 205 -8.25 -9.31 5.92
N LYS A 206 -9.36 -9.62 6.59
CA LYS A 206 -10.68 -9.58 5.97
C LYS A 206 -11.08 -8.16 5.55
N GLU A 207 -10.89 -7.17 6.42
CA GLU A 207 -11.22 -5.77 6.12
C GLU A 207 -10.38 -5.24 4.95
N ALA A 208 -9.08 -5.53 4.91
CA ALA A 208 -8.22 -5.16 3.79
C ALA A 208 -8.70 -5.80 2.47
N LEU A 209 -9.14 -7.07 2.49
CA LEU A 209 -9.71 -7.72 1.31
C LEU A 209 -11.03 -7.06 0.87
N CYS A 210 -11.85 -6.63 1.80
CA CYS A 210 -13.08 -5.89 1.48
C CYS A 210 -12.78 -4.52 0.87
N PHE A 211 -11.70 -3.87 1.31
CA PHE A 211 -11.25 -2.61 0.73
C PHE A 211 -10.77 -2.79 -0.72
N CYS A 212 -10.02 -3.85 -1.02
CA CYS A 212 -9.55 -4.15 -2.38
C CYS A 212 -10.68 -4.42 -3.40
N LYS A 213 -11.92 -4.65 -2.95
CA LYS A 213 -13.09 -4.86 -3.83
C LYS A 213 -13.78 -3.58 -4.29
N ARG A 214 -13.47 -2.45 -3.66
CA ARG A 214 -14.08 -1.15 -3.98
C ARG A 214 -13.32 -0.44 -5.07
#